data_7257fa466dd5ba93bd144f41d09a44de
#
_entry.id   7257fa466dd5ba93bd144f41d09a44de
#
_cell.length_a   1.000
_cell.length_b   1.000
_cell.length_c   1.000
_cell.angle_alpha   90.00
_cell.angle_beta   90.00
_cell.angle_gamma   90.00
#
_symmetry.space_group_name_H-M   'P 1'
#
loop_
_entity.id
_entity.type
_entity.pdbx_description
1 polymer ?
#
loop_
_entity_poly.entity_id
_entity_poly.type
_entity_poly.pdbx_seq_one_letter_code
_entity_poly.pdbx_strand_id
1 'polypeptide(L)'
;MLASNRVSISARAYNPPEIEQFRIEFQNLPSQMDANSLADDIREATGESALASIDVEKNTWRVWVGGIKATEEDALALKQQLAEKDFEDAVVVVEKKEIISPEAVALSRQVRNAKKSEVRSLVRTTGSAKLAPGETVDPNLREVIVSGTSEESKFSSLKSVAFGSLNERATPVRLNGKAYRGKIEVFVNASGRLSVVNVVPLEDYLLGVVPSELSLPAIEAQKAQAVAARTYAIANIGGYGMKGFDMVPTVYSQV
;
A
#
# COMPACT_ATOMS: atom_id res chain seq x y z
N MET A 1 -6.32 15.84 -3.97
CA MET A 1 -7.19 15.78 -5.18
C MET A 1 -6.27 16.02 -6.38
N LEU A 2 -6.22 15.12 -7.36
CA LEU A 2 -5.39 15.33 -8.55
C LEU A 2 -6.00 16.43 -9.41
N ALA A 3 -5.24 17.49 -9.64
CA ALA A 3 -5.67 18.64 -10.46
C ALA A 3 -5.50 18.36 -11.97
N SER A 4 -5.96 17.19 -12.43
CA SER A 4 -5.85 16.79 -13.83
C SER A 4 -7.17 16.24 -14.33
N ASN A 5 -7.55 16.63 -15.55
CA ASN A 5 -8.73 16.08 -16.24
C ASN A 5 -8.42 14.76 -16.98
N ARG A 6 -7.17 14.33 -17.00
CA ARG A 6 -6.70 13.08 -17.58
C ARG A 6 -5.68 12.44 -16.64
N VAL A 7 -5.83 11.15 -16.38
CA VAL A 7 -4.89 10.37 -15.55
C VAL A 7 -4.52 9.09 -16.29
N SER A 8 -3.31 8.61 -16.04
CA SER A 8 -2.87 7.28 -16.40
C SER A 8 -2.81 6.42 -15.15
N ILE A 9 -3.11 5.12 -15.29
CA ILE A 9 -3.14 4.19 -14.18
C ILE A 9 -2.25 3.00 -14.53
N SER A 10 -1.38 2.63 -13.59
CA SER A 10 -0.48 1.48 -13.72
C SER A 10 -0.39 0.71 -12.41
N ALA A 11 0.11 -0.52 -12.47
CA ALA A 11 0.48 -1.30 -11.30
C ALA A 11 2.00 -1.34 -11.18
N ARG A 12 2.53 -1.12 -9.97
CA ARG A 12 3.96 -1.16 -9.67
C ARG A 12 4.22 -2.09 -8.49
N ALA A 13 5.43 -2.66 -8.39
CA ALA A 13 5.88 -3.32 -7.18
C ALA A 13 5.76 -2.34 -6.01
N TYR A 14 5.19 -2.80 -4.91
CA TYR A 14 5.13 -2.02 -3.69
C TYR A 14 6.52 -1.96 -3.07
N ASN A 15 7.02 -0.75 -2.87
CA ASN A 15 8.23 -0.49 -2.13
C ASN A 15 7.85 0.23 -0.84
N PRO A 16 8.11 -0.36 0.34
CA PRO A 16 7.85 0.32 1.60
C PRO A 16 8.61 1.65 1.64
N PRO A 17 8.02 2.71 2.20
CA PRO A 17 8.78 3.92 2.46
C PRO A 17 9.89 3.64 3.47
N GLU A 18 11.07 4.17 3.21
CA GLU A 18 12.21 4.12 4.11
C GLU A 18 12.24 5.40 4.95
N ILE A 19 12.61 5.25 6.22
CA ILE A 19 12.97 6.36 7.09
C ILE A 19 14.42 6.20 7.50
N GLU A 20 15.10 7.31 7.64
CA GLU A 20 16.40 7.37 8.27
C GLU A 20 16.22 7.47 9.78
N GLN A 21 16.96 6.66 10.51
CA GLN A 21 17.04 6.67 11.96
C GLN A 21 18.51 6.87 12.35
N PHE A 22 18.73 7.63 13.37
CA PHE A 22 20.07 8.01 13.78
C PHE A 22 20.37 7.42 15.15
N ARG A 23 21.56 6.85 15.29
CA ARG A 23 22.10 6.33 16.56
C ARG A 23 23.43 6.92 16.86
N ILE A 24 23.74 7.03 18.13
CA ILE A 24 25.10 7.36 18.60
C ILE A 24 25.77 6.07 19.05
N GLU A 25 26.94 5.82 18.52
CA GLU A 25 27.72 4.62 18.82
C GLU A 25 29.17 4.97 19.12
N PHE A 26 29.75 4.23 20.08
CA PHE A 26 31.19 4.05 20.21
C PHE A 26 31.52 2.68 19.59
N GLN A 27 32.43 2.66 18.65
CA GLN A 27 32.71 1.48 17.83
C GLN A 27 34.10 0.90 18.12
N ASN A 28 34.32 -0.33 17.62
CA ASN A 28 35.62 -1.00 17.65
C ASN A 28 36.22 -1.22 19.03
N LEU A 29 35.39 -1.43 20.05
CA LEU A 29 35.87 -1.77 21.39
C LEU A 29 36.40 -3.21 21.41
N PRO A 30 37.55 -3.46 22.06
CA PRO A 30 38.24 -4.74 21.95
C PRO A 30 37.58 -5.86 22.75
N SER A 31 36.88 -5.56 23.85
CA SER A 31 36.25 -6.55 24.70
C SER A 31 34.88 -6.13 25.22
N GLN A 32 34.11 -7.11 25.69
CA GLN A 32 32.83 -6.87 26.38
C GLN A 32 33.04 -6.05 27.67
N MET A 33 34.15 -6.27 28.35
CA MET A 33 34.44 -5.59 29.59
C MET A 33 34.66 -4.09 29.34
N ASP A 34 35.42 -3.74 28.31
CA ASP A 34 35.66 -2.33 27.92
C ASP A 34 34.35 -1.67 27.49
N ALA A 35 33.50 -2.38 26.72
CA ALA A 35 32.21 -1.86 26.30
C ALA A 35 31.24 -1.64 27.48
N ASN A 36 31.21 -2.54 28.44
CA ASN A 36 30.39 -2.39 29.63
C ASN A 36 30.88 -1.25 30.50
N SER A 37 32.22 -1.13 30.72
CA SER A 37 32.82 -0.03 31.49
C SER A 37 32.47 1.31 30.87
N LEU A 38 32.68 1.46 29.55
CA LEU A 38 32.34 2.70 28.84
C LEU A 38 30.83 3.00 28.93
N ALA A 39 29.97 1.99 28.83
CA ALA A 39 28.52 2.20 28.95
C ALA A 39 28.12 2.65 30.37
N ASP A 40 28.79 2.14 31.41
CA ASP A 40 28.58 2.56 32.80
C ASP A 40 29.06 4.02 33.01
N ASP A 41 30.26 4.35 32.53
CA ASP A 41 30.83 5.69 32.61
C ASP A 41 29.93 6.75 31.90
N ILE A 42 29.42 6.42 30.71
CA ILE A 42 28.51 7.32 29.99
C ILE A 42 27.20 7.50 30.77
N ARG A 43 26.63 6.43 31.32
CA ARG A 43 25.40 6.55 32.12
C ARG A 43 25.60 7.42 33.37
N GLU A 44 26.73 7.27 34.05
CA GLU A 44 27.04 8.04 35.24
C GLU A 44 27.27 9.51 34.91
N ALA A 45 28.03 9.82 33.85
CA ALA A 45 28.41 11.19 33.50
C ALA A 45 27.28 11.99 32.85
N THR A 46 26.38 11.33 32.09
CA THR A 46 25.39 12.04 31.26
C THR A 46 23.94 11.76 31.63
N GLY A 47 23.65 10.67 32.33
CA GLY A 47 22.30 10.20 32.61
C GLY A 47 21.61 9.56 31.38
N GLU A 48 22.26 9.52 30.23
CA GLU A 48 21.73 8.88 29.01
C GLU A 48 21.80 7.35 29.12
N SER A 49 20.87 6.67 28.44
CA SER A 49 20.94 5.22 28.34
C SER A 49 22.14 4.81 27.48
N ALA A 50 22.93 3.87 27.97
CA ALA A 50 24.04 3.30 27.20
C ALA A 50 24.01 1.78 27.28
N LEU A 51 24.20 1.10 26.15
CA LEU A 51 24.09 -0.36 26.03
C LEU A 51 25.23 -0.95 25.22
N ALA A 52 26.01 -1.83 25.85
CA ALA A 52 27.02 -2.61 25.15
C ALA A 52 26.41 -3.69 24.26
N SER A 53 26.91 -3.85 23.05
CA SER A 53 26.46 -4.83 22.04
C SER A 53 27.63 -5.31 21.23
N ILE A 54 27.56 -6.56 20.77
CA ILE A 54 28.57 -7.12 19.85
C ILE A 54 28.25 -6.68 18.40
N ASP A 55 29.26 -6.26 17.69
CA ASP A 55 29.25 -6.14 16.23
C ASP A 55 29.72 -7.47 15.63
N VAL A 56 28.77 -8.31 15.22
CA VAL A 56 29.05 -9.66 14.75
C VAL A 56 29.87 -9.66 13.45
N GLU A 57 29.71 -8.63 12.61
CA GLU A 57 30.41 -8.55 11.33
C GLU A 57 31.89 -8.22 11.51
N LYS A 58 32.19 -7.33 12.44
CA LYS A 58 33.56 -6.88 12.75
C LYS A 58 34.20 -7.68 13.85
N ASN A 59 33.45 -8.53 14.56
CA ASN A 59 33.87 -9.25 15.76
C ASN A 59 34.47 -8.32 16.82
N THR A 60 33.87 -7.14 17.00
CA THR A 60 34.23 -6.11 17.99
C THR A 60 33.02 -5.77 18.84
N TRP A 61 33.23 -4.99 19.90
CA TRP A 61 32.15 -4.47 20.73
C TRP A 61 31.85 -3.02 20.39
N ARG A 62 30.63 -2.62 20.64
CA ARG A 62 30.15 -1.24 20.49
C ARG A 62 29.22 -0.85 21.62
N VAL A 63 29.10 0.42 21.90
CA VAL A 63 28.15 0.99 22.88
C VAL A 63 27.17 1.90 22.16
N TRP A 64 25.89 1.64 22.30
CA TRP A 64 24.82 2.51 21.82
C TRP A 64 24.41 3.48 22.91
N VAL A 65 24.21 4.76 22.58
CA VAL A 65 23.89 5.82 23.54
C VAL A 65 22.61 6.55 23.15
N GLY A 66 21.74 6.82 24.13
CA GLY A 66 20.58 7.69 24.01
C GLY A 66 19.43 7.17 23.15
N GLY A 67 19.45 5.90 22.75
CA GLY A 67 18.42 5.32 21.92
C GLY A 67 18.42 5.82 20.47
N ILE A 68 17.31 5.57 19.74
CA ILE A 68 17.14 5.98 18.34
C ILE A 68 16.64 7.42 18.28
N LYS A 69 17.29 8.26 17.49
CA LYS A 69 16.85 9.62 17.19
C LYS A 69 16.16 9.68 15.84
N ALA A 70 15.14 10.53 15.75
CA ALA A 70 14.35 10.68 14.53
C ALA A 70 14.98 11.65 13.52
N THR A 71 15.83 12.57 13.99
CA THR A 71 16.48 13.57 13.17
C THR A 71 18.00 13.54 13.36
N GLU A 72 18.73 13.97 12.35
CA GLU A 72 20.19 14.13 12.43
C GLU A 72 20.59 15.20 13.46
N GLU A 73 19.80 16.28 13.55
CA GLU A 73 20.03 17.37 14.50
C GLU A 73 20.01 16.87 15.95
N ASP A 74 19.03 16.03 16.32
CA ASP A 74 18.96 15.45 17.67
C ASP A 74 20.16 14.53 17.98
N ALA A 75 20.62 13.79 16.96
CA ALA A 75 21.79 12.94 17.09
C ALA A 75 23.09 13.76 17.26
N LEU A 76 23.25 14.81 16.47
CA LEU A 76 24.40 15.72 16.59
C LEU A 76 24.41 16.46 17.93
N ALA A 77 23.25 16.90 18.43
CA ALA A 77 23.12 17.53 19.73
C ALA A 77 23.58 16.57 20.85
N LEU A 78 23.14 15.30 20.83
CA LEU A 78 23.58 14.31 21.80
C LEU A 78 25.10 14.03 21.67
N LYS A 79 25.63 13.94 20.45
CA LYS A 79 27.07 13.78 20.22
C LYS A 79 27.86 14.92 20.82
N GLN A 80 27.39 16.16 20.67
CA GLN A 80 28.04 17.33 21.27
C GLN A 80 28.01 17.28 22.80
N GLN A 81 26.89 16.90 23.40
CA GLN A 81 26.77 16.72 24.86
C GLN A 81 27.75 15.65 25.40
N LEU A 82 27.96 14.58 24.64
CA LEU A 82 28.93 13.53 24.97
C LEU A 82 30.37 14.09 24.90
N ALA A 83 30.71 14.85 23.86
CA ALA A 83 32.03 15.46 23.71
C ALA A 83 32.34 16.44 24.84
N GLU A 84 31.35 17.20 25.33
CA GLU A 84 31.51 18.11 26.50
C GLU A 84 31.80 17.37 27.82
N LYS A 85 31.61 16.03 27.82
CA LYS A 85 31.88 15.15 28.95
C LYS A 85 33.07 14.21 28.72
N ASP A 86 33.96 14.57 27.82
CA ASP A 86 35.18 13.83 27.44
C ASP A 86 34.92 12.54 26.65
N PHE A 87 33.71 12.34 26.08
CA PHE A 87 33.37 11.21 25.20
C PHE A 87 33.39 11.63 23.72
N GLU A 88 34.58 11.96 23.19
CA GLU A 88 34.76 12.52 21.85
C GLU A 88 34.58 11.48 20.70
N ASP A 89 34.85 10.18 20.96
CA ASP A 89 34.86 9.12 19.95
C ASP A 89 33.46 8.65 19.52
N ALA A 90 32.41 9.37 19.91
CA ALA A 90 31.03 9.07 19.51
C ALA A 90 30.81 9.30 18.02
N VAL A 91 30.22 8.33 17.35
CA VAL A 91 29.89 8.37 15.93
C VAL A 91 28.38 8.36 15.73
N VAL A 92 27.88 9.22 14.84
CA VAL A 92 26.49 9.16 14.39
C VAL A 92 26.37 8.11 13.29
N VAL A 93 25.55 7.11 13.51
CA VAL A 93 25.26 6.04 12.54
C VAL A 93 23.85 6.24 12.01
N VAL A 94 23.73 6.25 10.69
CA VAL A 94 22.45 6.35 9.98
C VAL A 94 21.98 4.95 9.59
N GLU A 95 20.83 4.55 10.08
CA GLU A 95 20.17 3.30 9.68
C GLU A 95 18.92 3.62 8.83
N LYS A 96 18.81 2.99 7.66
CA LYS A 96 17.59 3.03 6.86
C LYS A 96 16.67 1.91 7.30
N LYS A 97 15.45 2.28 7.68
CA LYS A 97 14.44 1.33 8.11
C LYS A 97 13.19 1.45 7.26
N GLU A 98 12.78 0.32 6.68
CA GLU A 98 11.50 0.25 5.97
C GLU A 98 10.32 0.36 6.93
N ILE A 99 9.38 1.27 6.62
CA ILE A 99 8.10 1.35 7.31
C ILE A 99 7.09 0.50 6.56
N ILE A 100 6.80 -0.67 7.09
CA ILE A 100 5.80 -1.56 6.51
C ILE A 100 4.46 -1.29 7.18
N SER A 101 3.49 -0.79 6.39
CA SER A 101 2.14 -0.54 6.91
C SER A 101 1.44 -1.86 7.27
N PRO A 102 0.54 -1.87 8.30
CA PRO A 102 -0.27 -3.05 8.64
C PRO A 102 -1.07 -3.57 7.44
N GLU A 103 -1.47 -2.68 6.55
CA GLU A 103 -2.17 -2.99 5.32
C GLU A 103 -1.29 -3.76 4.32
N ALA A 104 -0.05 -3.32 4.11
CA ALA A 104 0.92 -4.02 3.26
C ALA A 104 1.19 -5.45 3.79
N VAL A 105 1.25 -5.62 5.12
CA VAL A 105 1.38 -6.93 5.77
C VAL A 105 0.19 -7.83 5.46
N ALA A 106 -1.03 -7.31 5.66
CA ALA A 106 -2.27 -8.07 5.42
C ALA A 106 -2.40 -8.49 3.95
N LEU A 107 -2.13 -7.58 3.01
CA LEU A 107 -2.16 -7.86 1.57
C LEU A 107 -1.06 -8.82 1.13
N SER A 108 0.16 -8.70 1.69
CA SER A 108 1.25 -9.65 1.42
C SER A 108 0.87 -11.08 1.83
N ARG A 109 0.19 -11.24 2.97
CA ARG A 109 -0.33 -12.55 3.40
C ARG A 109 -1.41 -13.07 2.44
N GLN A 110 -2.30 -12.21 1.95
CA GLN A 110 -3.30 -12.59 0.96
C GLN A 110 -2.67 -13.03 -0.36
N VAL A 111 -1.69 -12.30 -0.89
CA VAL A 111 -0.96 -12.64 -2.11
C VAL A 111 -0.24 -13.99 -1.96
N ARG A 112 0.44 -14.23 -0.83
CA ARG A 112 1.09 -15.51 -0.54
C ARG A 112 0.09 -16.67 -0.44
N ASN A 113 -1.05 -16.45 0.19
CA ASN A 113 -2.09 -17.46 0.34
C ASN A 113 -2.79 -17.76 -0.99
N ALA A 114 -3.04 -16.74 -1.83
CA ALA A 114 -3.60 -16.93 -3.17
C ALA A 114 -2.69 -17.79 -4.06
N LYS A 115 -1.36 -17.68 -3.93
CA LYS A 115 -0.39 -18.55 -4.63
C LYS A 115 -0.38 -19.98 -4.10
N LYS A 116 -0.68 -20.19 -2.81
CA LYS A 116 -0.74 -21.53 -2.20
C LYS A 116 -2.08 -22.24 -2.45
N SER A 117 -3.12 -21.49 -2.73
CA SER A 117 -4.46 -22.03 -2.99
C SER A 117 -4.93 -21.67 -4.39
N GLU A 118 -4.60 -22.52 -5.38
CA GLU A 118 -5.52 -22.69 -6.51
C GLU A 118 -6.87 -23.27 -6.03
N VAL A 119 -7.01 -23.56 -4.74
CA VAL A 119 -8.22 -24.11 -4.10
C VAL A 119 -8.38 -23.51 -2.69
N ARG A 120 -9.44 -22.74 -2.49
CA ARG A 120 -10.17 -22.36 -1.26
C ARG A 120 -10.02 -20.93 -0.73
N SER A 121 -11.19 -20.26 -0.85
CA SER A 121 -11.85 -19.24 0.00
C SER A 121 -10.99 -18.22 0.76
N LEU A 122 -11.12 -16.96 0.33
CA LEU A 122 -10.72 -15.76 1.06
C LEU A 122 -11.56 -15.59 2.35
N VAL A 123 -10.89 -15.65 3.49
CA VAL A 123 -11.44 -15.19 4.76
C VAL A 123 -11.09 -13.71 4.93
N ARG A 124 -12.11 -12.87 5.12
CA ARG A 124 -11.93 -11.48 5.56
C ARG A 124 -11.29 -11.48 6.94
N THR A 125 -10.07 -10.99 7.05
CA THR A 125 -9.44 -10.66 8.33
C THR A 125 -9.37 -9.15 8.48
N THR A 126 -10.30 -8.61 9.26
CA THR A 126 -10.18 -7.27 9.85
C THR A 126 -9.40 -7.44 11.15
N GLY A 127 -8.12 -7.11 11.13
CA GLY A 127 -7.27 -7.13 12.32
C GLY A 127 -6.01 -6.30 12.08
N SER A 128 -5.61 -5.51 13.07
CA SER A 128 -4.35 -4.79 13.08
C SER A 128 -3.20 -5.82 13.09
N ALA A 129 -2.63 -6.08 11.92
CA ALA A 129 -1.58 -7.08 11.77
C ALA A 129 -0.21 -6.43 11.96
N LYS A 130 0.54 -6.85 12.98
CA LYS A 130 1.99 -6.63 13.05
C LYS A 130 2.69 -7.75 12.30
N LEU A 131 3.80 -7.44 11.62
CA LEU A 131 4.70 -8.45 11.07
C LEU A 131 5.25 -9.32 12.19
N ALA A 132 5.27 -10.63 11.98
CA ALA A 132 6.04 -11.53 12.83
C ALA A 132 7.55 -11.28 12.61
N PRO A 133 8.40 -11.54 13.60
CA PRO A 133 9.85 -11.44 13.42
C PRO A 133 10.31 -12.25 12.19
N GLY A 134 11.04 -11.59 11.26
CA GLY A 134 11.49 -12.20 10.01
C GLY A 134 10.46 -12.25 8.86
N GLU A 135 9.26 -11.72 9.04
CA GLU A 135 8.27 -11.63 7.96
C GLU A 135 8.52 -10.38 7.11
N THR A 136 8.72 -10.56 5.81
CA THR A 136 8.94 -9.48 4.84
C THR A 136 7.70 -9.24 4.00
N VAL A 137 7.64 -8.10 3.30
CA VAL A 137 6.62 -7.81 2.29
C VAL A 137 6.74 -8.82 1.15
N ASP A 138 5.60 -9.31 0.62
CA ASP A 138 5.63 -10.21 -0.53
C ASP A 138 6.17 -9.45 -1.76
N PRO A 139 7.21 -9.96 -2.45
CA PRO A 139 7.81 -9.28 -3.60
C PRO A 139 6.85 -9.13 -4.79
N ASN A 140 5.73 -9.85 -4.76
CA ASN A 140 4.68 -9.73 -5.78
C ASN A 140 3.55 -8.78 -5.38
N LEU A 141 3.62 -8.17 -4.18
CA LEU A 141 2.68 -7.12 -3.79
C LEU A 141 2.83 -5.95 -4.76
N ARG A 142 1.70 -5.48 -5.29
CA ARG A 142 1.62 -4.39 -6.24
C ARG A 142 0.70 -3.30 -5.69
N GLU A 143 1.01 -2.06 -6.04
CA GLU A 143 0.18 -0.90 -5.75
C GLU A 143 -0.37 -0.28 -7.04
N VAL A 144 -1.51 0.37 -6.92
CA VAL A 144 -2.09 1.18 -8.00
C VAL A 144 -1.36 2.53 -8.01
N ILE A 145 -0.79 2.90 -9.15
CA ILE A 145 -0.21 4.20 -9.37
C ILE A 145 -1.14 5.00 -10.27
N VAL A 146 -1.50 6.18 -9.83
CA VAL A 146 -2.26 7.16 -10.60
C VAL A 146 -1.35 8.34 -10.89
N SER A 147 -1.10 8.63 -12.15
CA SER A 147 -0.28 9.76 -12.60
C SER A 147 -1.14 10.75 -13.36
N GLY A 148 -1.06 12.02 -12.99
CA GLY A 148 -1.67 13.13 -13.73
C GLY A 148 -0.83 13.53 -14.93
N THR A 149 -1.16 14.67 -15.55
CA THR A 149 -0.43 15.23 -16.69
C THR A 149 0.89 15.90 -16.28
N SER A 150 1.06 16.26 -15.01
CA SER A 150 2.33 16.78 -14.46
C SER A 150 3.02 15.68 -13.63
N GLU A 151 4.37 15.70 -13.61
CA GLU A 151 5.15 14.74 -12.83
C GLU A 151 4.88 14.79 -11.31
N GLU A 152 4.49 15.95 -10.80
CA GLU A 152 4.17 16.17 -9.39
C GLU A 152 2.83 15.54 -8.98
N SER A 153 1.95 15.21 -9.94
CA SER A 153 0.63 14.66 -9.69
C SER A 153 0.64 13.13 -9.69
N LYS A 154 1.40 12.53 -8.77
CA LYS A 154 1.42 11.07 -8.58
C LYS A 154 0.74 10.70 -7.26
N PHE A 155 -0.05 9.65 -7.30
CA PHE A 155 -0.69 9.04 -6.14
C PHE A 155 -0.52 7.53 -6.21
N SER A 156 -0.21 6.90 -5.08
CA SER A 156 -0.14 5.45 -4.98
C SER A 156 -1.07 4.91 -3.90
N SER A 157 -1.60 3.71 -4.11
CA SER A 157 -2.47 3.05 -3.15
C SER A 157 -2.37 1.53 -3.26
N LEU A 158 -2.34 0.88 -2.10
CA LEU A 158 -2.52 -0.57 -1.99
C LEU A 158 -4.00 -0.98 -2.09
N LYS A 159 -4.92 -0.03 -1.84
CA LYS A 159 -6.37 -0.21 -1.98
C LYS A 159 -6.85 0.12 -3.37
N SER A 160 -8.13 -0.21 -3.61
CA SER A 160 -8.82 0.26 -4.81
C SER A 160 -8.88 1.80 -4.85
N VAL A 161 -8.81 2.34 -6.06
CA VAL A 161 -8.95 3.76 -6.34
C VAL A 161 -10.16 3.95 -7.24
N ALA A 162 -11.09 4.83 -6.83
CA ALA A 162 -12.30 5.10 -7.58
C ALA A 162 -12.24 6.48 -8.25
N PHE A 163 -12.65 6.54 -9.51
CA PHE A 163 -12.76 7.74 -10.32
C PHE A 163 -14.23 8.02 -10.64
N GLY A 164 -14.70 9.18 -10.30
CA GLY A 164 -16.06 9.63 -10.59
C GLY A 164 -16.05 11.03 -11.17
N SER A 165 -17.14 11.42 -11.83
CA SER A 165 -17.38 12.78 -12.28
C SER A 165 -18.22 13.54 -11.24
N LEU A 166 -17.92 14.82 -11.05
CA LEU A 166 -18.76 15.72 -10.27
C LEU A 166 -20.03 16.13 -11.03
N ASN A 167 -20.02 16.00 -12.36
CA ASN A 167 -21.17 16.27 -13.22
C ASN A 167 -21.23 15.23 -14.35
N GLU A 168 -21.81 14.08 -14.06
CA GLU A 168 -21.87 12.93 -14.99
C GLU A 168 -22.60 13.24 -16.31
N ARG A 169 -23.59 14.15 -16.29
CA ARG A 169 -24.35 14.51 -17.49
C ARG A 169 -23.52 15.31 -18.47
N ALA A 170 -22.73 16.26 -17.99
CA ALA A 170 -21.92 17.12 -18.83
C ALA A 170 -20.53 16.50 -19.13
N THR A 171 -19.93 15.86 -18.14
CA THR A 171 -18.56 15.35 -18.22
C THR A 171 -18.47 13.95 -17.60
N PRO A 172 -19.00 12.91 -18.27
CA PRO A 172 -18.93 11.53 -17.76
C PRO A 172 -17.48 11.05 -17.63
N VAL A 173 -17.24 10.11 -16.73
CA VAL A 173 -15.93 9.44 -16.65
C VAL A 173 -15.68 8.70 -17.96
N ARG A 174 -14.44 8.79 -18.48
CA ARG A 174 -14.04 8.11 -19.70
C ARG A 174 -12.89 7.14 -19.44
N LEU A 175 -13.02 5.93 -19.94
CA LEU A 175 -11.95 4.94 -19.98
C LEU A 175 -11.63 4.62 -21.45
N ASN A 176 -10.40 4.86 -21.87
CA ASN A 176 -9.96 4.68 -23.26
C ASN A 176 -10.89 5.35 -24.28
N GLY A 177 -11.37 6.56 -23.96
CA GLY A 177 -12.28 7.34 -24.80
C GLY A 177 -13.77 6.99 -24.69
N LYS A 178 -14.13 5.80 -24.17
CA LYS A 178 -15.53 5.40 -23.95
C LYS A 178 -16.06 6.01 -22.64
N ALA A 179 -17.23 6.62 -22.71
CA ALA A 179 -17.91 7.23 -21.55
C ALA A 179 -18.65 6.16 -20.72
N TYR A 180 -18.58 6.31 -19.40
CA TYR A 180 -19.26 5.43 -18.44
C TYR A 180 -20.09 6.26 -17.46
N ARG A 181 -21.25 5.71 -17.04
CA ARG A 181 -22.02 6.20 -15.92
C ARG A 181 -21.44 5.67 -14.61
N GLY A 182 -21.72 6.34 -13.51
CA GLY A 182 -21.23 5.96 -12.19
C GLY A 182 -19.73 6.20 -12.01
N LYS A 183 -19.04 5.27 -11.43
CA LYS A 183 -17.60 5.35 -11.09
C LYS A 183 -16.81 4.24 -11.75
N ILE A 184 -15.56 4.51 -12.06
CA ILE A 184 -14.58 3.48 -12.46
C ILE A 184 -13.71 3.20 -11.24
N GLU A 185 -13.75 1.98 -10.74
CA GLU A 185 -12.88 1.49 -9.67
C GLU A 185 -11.76 0.66 -10.26
N VAL A 186 -10.53 0.90 -9.77
CA VAL A 186 -9.32 0.21 -10.23
C VAL A 186 -8.57 -0.34 -9.03
N PHE A 187 -8.20 -1.60 -9.10
CA PHE A 187 -7.40 -2.28 -8.07
C PHE A 187 -6.47 -3.31 -8.68
N VAL A 188 -5.47 -3.73 -7.90
CA VAL A 188 -4.59 -4.84 -8.29
C VAL A 188 -5.23 -6.15 -7.84
N ASN A 189 -5.43 -7.06 -8.78
CA ASN A 189 -5.96 -8.40 -8.50
C ASN A 189 -4.89 -9.37 -7.98
N ALA A 190 -5.31 -10.58 -7.59
CA ALA A 190 -4.41 -11.61 -7.07
C ALA A 190 -3.29 -12.05 -8.05
N SER A 191 -3.45 -11.78 -9.35
CA SER A 191 -2.42 -12.04 -10.37
C SER A 191 -1.45 -10.88 -10.55
N GLY A 192 -1.53 -9.83 -9.74
CA GLY A 192 -0.70 -8.63 -9.85
C GLY A 192 -1.04 -7.71 -11.02
N ARG A 193 -2.20 -7.93 -11.68
CA ARG A 193 -2.70 -7.11 -12.80
C ARG A 193 -3.79 -6.17 -12.34
N LEU A 194 -3.97 -5.07 -13.06
CA LEU A 194 -5.09 -4.16 -12.82
C LEU A 194 -6.41 -4.82 -13.20
N SER A 195 -7.38 -4.75 -12.30
CA SER A 195 -8.80 -4.94 -12.57
C SER A 195 -9.47 -3.58 -12.62
N VAL A 196 -10.31 -3.37 -13.61
CA VAL A 196 -11.08 -2.15 -13.82
C VAL A 196 -12.54 -2.50 -13.78
N VAL A 197 -13.29 -1.91 -12.87
CA VAL A 197 -14.70 -2.21 -12.61
C VAL A 197 -15.52 -0.95 -12.75
N ASN A 198 -16.63 -1.01 -13.48
CA ASN A 198 -17.62 0.07 -13.49
C ASN A 198 -18.62 -0.15 -12.36
N VAL A 199 -18.58 0.73 -11.38
CA VAL A 199 -19.53 0.74 -10.26
C VAL A 199 -20.65 1.71 -10.60
N VAL A 200 -21.83 1.16 -10.86
CA VAL A 200 -22.95 1.92 -11.42
C VAL A 200 -24.27 1.55 -10.71
N PRO A 201 -25.18 2.50 -10.46
CA PRO A 201 -26.52 2.20 -9.99
C PRO A 201 -27.25 1.28 -10.99
N LEU A 202 -28.10 0.39 -10.47
CA LEU A 202 -28.77 -0.63 -11.28
C LEU A 202 -29.57 -0.02 -12.45
N GLU A 203 -30.28 1.07 -12.24
CA GLU A 203 -31.06 1.71 -13.30
C GLU A 203 -30.18 2.38 -14.36
N ASP A 204 -29.03 2.97 -13.95
CA ASP A 204 -28.05 3.52 -14.90
C ASP A 204 -27.34 2.40 -15.70
N TYR A 205 -27.12 1.25 -15.07
CA TYR A 205 -26.64 0.04 -15.76
C TYR A 205 -27.60 -0.40 -16.87
N LEU A 206 -28.93 -0.43 -16.59
CA LEU A 206 -29.93 -0.78 -17.59
C LEU A 206 -29.97 0.18 -18.80
N LEU A 207 -29.71 1.47 -18.57
CA LEU A 207 -29.61 2.45 -19.66
C LEU A 207 -28.44 2.17 -20.62
N GLY A 208 -27.45 1.44 -20.17
CA GLY A 208 -26.34 0.98 -21.01
C GLY A 208 -26.58 -0.37 -21.67
N VAL A 209 -27.04 -1.35 -20.88
CA VAL A 209 -27.13 -2.75 -21.34
C VAL A 209 -28.31 -3.00 -22.26
N VAL A 210 -29.48 -2.44 -21.98
CA VAL A 210 -30.69 -2.69 -22.80
C VAL A 210 -30.49 -2.30 -24.29
N PRO A 211 -30.00 -1.10 -24.63
CA PRO A 211 -29.72 -0.77 -26.01
C PRO A 211 -28.59 -1.60 -26.65
N SER A 212 -27.63 -2.09 -25.83
CA SER A 212 -26.52 -2.90 -26.33
C SER A 212 -26.98 -4.32 -26.65
N GLU A 213 -27.90 -4.87 -25.88
CA GLU A 213 -28.44 -6.23 -26.08
C GLU A 213 -29.58 -6.27 -27.08
N LEU A 214 -30.41 -5.24 -27.13
CA LEU A 214 -31.60 -5.17 -27.97
C LEU A 214 -31.65 -3.82 -28.72
N SER A 215 -31.14 -3.80 -29.93
CA SER A 215 -31.11 -2.62 -30.80
C SER A 215 -32.43 -2.36 -31.57
N LEU A 216 -33.48 -3.14 -31.28
CA LEU A 216 -34.80 -3.00 -31.93
C LEU A 216 -35.55 -1.77 -31.36
N PRO A 217 -36.22 -0.98 -32.21
CA PRO A 217 -36.94 0.24 -31.78
C PRO A 217 -38.30 -0.09 -31.12
N ALA A 218 -38.64 -1.36 -30.90
CA ALA A 218 -39.91 -1.81 -30.30
C ALA A 218 -39.87 -1.58 -28.78
N ILE A 219 -40.63 -0.59 -28.29
CA ILE A 219 -40.61 -0.15 -26.89
C ILE A 219 -41.04 -1.26 -25.90
N GLU A 220 -41.98 -2.10 -26.27
CA GLU A 220 -42.42 -3.20 -25.41
C GLU A 220 -41.34 -4.30 -25.29
N ALA A 221 -40.60 -4.55 -26.37
CA ALA A 221 -39.46 -5.47 -26.33
C ALA A 221 -38.33 -4.90 -25.43
N GLN A 222 -38.05 -3.59 -25.49
CA GLN A 222 -37.07 -2.93 -24.61
C GLN A 222 -37.51 -2.96 -23.14
N LYS A 223 -38.82 -2.81 -22.85
CA LYS A 223 -39.34 -2.96 -21.49
C LYS A 223 -39.16 -4.39 -20.97
N ALA A 224 -39.44 -5.39 -21.78
CA ALA A 224 -39.24 -6.79 -21.42
C ALA A 224 -37.75 -7.09 -21.16
N GLN A 225 -36.87 -6.59 -22.04
CA GLN A 225 -35.43 -6.74 -21.88
C GLN A 225 -34.94 -6.04 -20.61
N ALA A 226 -35.45 -4.86 -20.25
CA ALA A 226 -35.10 -4.16 -19.02
C ALA A 226 -35.47 -4.98 -17.77
N VAL A 227 -36.61 -5.63 -17.77
CA VAL A 227 -37.02 -6.52 -16.66
C VAL A 227 -36.10 -7.75 -16.57
N ALA A 228 -35.78 -8.38 -17.71
CA ALA A 228 -34.89 -9.53 -17.75
C ALA A 228 -33.47 -9.15 -17.28
N ALA A 229 -32.91 -8.05 -17.79
CA ALA A 229 -31.59 -7.56 -17.44
C ALA A 229 -31.48 -7.17 -15.96
N ARG A 230 -32.52 -6.51 -15.42
CA ARG A 230 -32.58 -6.18 -13.98
C ARG A 230 -32.59 -7.42 -13.11
N THR A 231 -33.42 -8.40 -13.45
CA THR A 231 -33.51 -9.66 -12.72
C THR A 231 -32.20 -10.42 -12.75
N TYR A 232 -31.56 -10.49 -13.92
CA TYR A 232 -30.25 -11.11 -14.08
C TYR A 232 -29.17 -10.41 -13.23
N ALA A 233 -29.12 -9.08 -13.29
CA ALA A 233 -28.14 -8.30 -12.52
C ALA A 233 -28.30 -8.54 -11.02
N ILE A 234 -29.53 -8.47 -10.49
CA ILE A 234 -29.81 -8.73 -9.07
C ILE A 234 -29.41 -10.15 -8.67
N ALA A 235 -29.73 -11.14 -9.48
CA ALA A 235 -29.39 -12.54 -9.21
C ALA A 235 -27.87 -12.81 -9.21
N ASN A 236 -27.09 -11.97 -9.89
CA ASN A 236 -25.63 -12.12 -9.99
C ASN A 236 -24.84 -11.19 -9.09
N ILE A 237 -25.48 -10.40 -8.21
CA ILE A 237 -24.78 -9.62 -7.19
C ILE A 237 -23.91 -10.55 -6.33
N GLY A 238 -22.63 -10.26 -6.25
CA GLY A 238 -21.64 -11.07 -5.54
C GLY A 238 -21.16 -12.30 -6.32
N GLY A 239 -21.61 -12.53 -7.55
CA GLY A 239 -21.26 -13.70 -8.36
C GLY A 239 -19.74 -13.88 -8.55
N TYR A 240 -19.02 -12.79 -8.70
CA TYR A 240 -17.56 -12.75 -8.72
C TYR A 240 -17.00 -11.95 -7.52
N GLY A 241 -17.70 -11.89 -6.40
CA GLY A 241 -17.33 -11.08 -5.24
C GLY A 241 -15.92 -11.32 -4.74
N MET A 242 -15.41 -12.55 -4.83
CA MET A 242 -14.00 -12.87 -4.51
C MET A 242 -12.99 -12.20 -5.46
N LYS A 243 -13.41 -11.80 -6.65
CA LYS A 243 -12.59 -11.10 -7.64
C LYS A 243 -12.79 -9.58 -7.59
N GLY A 244 -13.73 -9.10 -6.75
CA GLY A 244 -14.01 -7.68 -6.54
C GLY A 244 -15.01 -7.08 -7.51
N PHE A 245 -15.85 -7.90 -8.20
CA PHE A 245 -16.91 -7.44 -9.11
C PHE A 245 -18.07 -8.44 -9.14
N ASP A 246 -19.22 -8.04 -9.69
CA ASP A 246 -20.42 -8.87 -9.75
C ASP A 246 -20.55 -9.62 -11.08
N MET A 247 -20.24 -8.95 -12.19
CA MET A 247 -20.44 -9.46 -13.54
C MET A 247 -19.26 -9.13 -14.45
N VAL A 248 -19.13 -9.84 -15.56
CA VAL A 248 -18.11 -9.60 -16.59
C VAL A 248 -18.78 -9.06 -17.87
N PRO A 249 -18.11 -8.15 -18.64
CA PRO A 249 -18.66 -7.59 -19.88
C PRO A 249 -18.47 -8.58 -21.04
N THR A 250 -19.18 -9.70 -21.02
CA THR A 250 -19.10 -10.72 -22.06
C THR A 250 -20.49 -11.23 -22.41
N VAL A 251 -20.62 -11.86 -23.57
CA VAL A 251 -21.86 -12.50 -24.04
C VAL A 251 -22.39 -13.59 -23.11
N TYR A 252 -21.58 -14.10 -22.18
CA TYR A 252 -21.99 -15.06 -21.16
C TYR A 252 -22.51 -14.37 -19.88
N SER A 253 -22.46 -13.06 -19.81
CA SER A 253 -23.05 -12.25 -18.77
C SER A 253 -23.98 -11.24 -19.42
N GLN A 254 -23.76 -9.94 -19.28
CA GLN A 254 -24.49 -8.90 -20.02
C GLN A 254 -23.48 -7.89 -20.55
N VAL A 255 -23.63 -7.50 -21.80
CA VAL A 255 -22.70 -6.58 -22.50
C VAL A 255 -23.02 -5.13 -22.20
#